data_68eba4c688752cb7f2e127df580aca1e
#
_entry.id   68eba4c688752cb7f2e127df580aca1e
#
_cell.length_a   1.000
_cell.length_b   1.000
_cell.length_c   1.000
_cell.angle_alpha   90.00
_cell.angle_beta   90.00
_cell.angle_gamma   90.00
#
_symmetry.space_group_name_H-M   'P 1'
#
loop_
_entity.id
_entity.type
_entity.pdbx_description
1 polymer ?
#
loop_
_entity_poly.entity_id
_entity_poly.type
_entity_poly.pdbx_seq_one_letter_code
_entity_poly.pdbx_strand_id
1 'polypeptide(L)'
;MTIEHAADAAPAGERSLAEMLCAARDEYGVEIRLARGGAQAAENYSRRIDRLVMRIYAAASSQAGTPVALLAIGGYGRRHLCLHSDIDLMILFGGPIAAAEERFVKALLHPLWDLGFDVGHQVRQLSELAQAETDNPGFLVAVGDSRFLTGDAGVFERFDTLVHGPESVWRQPTVEALFGLVAERHRHFNATIYQLEPDVKEAPGALRDVAAIRTFVALTQPGTARSVPATS
;
A
#
# COMPACT_ATOMS: atom_id res chain seq x y z
N MET A 1 -40.54 15.40 -2.42
CA MET A 1 -40.03 14.79 -1.17
C MET A 1 -38.51 14.80 -1.28
N THR A 2 -37.91 15.89 -0.81
CA THR A 2 -36.48 16.21 -1.01
C THR A 2 -35.72 15.48 0.10
N ILE A 3 -34.81 14.58 -0.29
CA ILE A 3 -33.91 13.91 0.66
C ILE A 3 -32.77 14.88 0.91
N GLU A 4 -32.81 15.57 2.04
CA GLU A 4 -31.66 16.31 2.57
C GLU A 4 -30.59 15.29 2.99
N HIS A 5 -29.46 15.32 2.29
CA HIS A 5 -28.23 14.71 2.76
C HIS A 5 -27.76 15.52 3.96
N ALA A 6 -27.92 14.97 5.15
CA ALA A 6 -27.26 15.49 6.34
C ALA A 6 -25.74 15.35 6.14
N ALA A 7 -25.09 16.45 5.77
CA ALA A 7 -23.65 16.58 5.86
C ALA A 7 -23.29 16.51 7.34
N ASP A 8 -22.61 15.43 7.73
CA ASP A 8 -22.06 15.26 9.07
C ASP A 8 -20.99 16.35 9.28
N ALA A 9 -21.36 17.40 10.05
CA ALA A 9 -20.49 18.53 10.29
C ALA A 9 -19.36 18.11 11.23
N ALA A 10 -18.14 18.00 10.69
CA ALA A 10 -16.95 17.84 11.49
C ALA A 10 -16.84 18.93 12.57
N PRO A 11 -16.31 18.63 13.78
CA PRO A 11 -16.14 19.61 14.82
C PRO A 11 -15.29 20.78 14.36
N ALA A 12 -15.68 22.01 14.74
CA ALA A 12 -15.04 23.25 14.32
C ALA A 12 -13.55 23.25 14.66
N GLY A 13 -12.69 23.11 13.62
CA GLY A 13 -11.23 23.11 13.73
C GLY A 13 -10.51 21.95 13.01
N GLU A 14 -11.20 20.89 12.63
CA GLU A 14 -10.61 19.77 11.90
C GLU A 14 -10.83 19.88 10.38
N ARG A 15 -9.73 19.77 9.60
CA ARG A 15 -9.82 19.77 8.12
C ARG A 15 -10.64 18.58 7.65
N SER A 16 -11.50 18.78 6.65
CA SER A 16 -12.17 17.70 5.93
C SER A 16 -11.16 16.80 5.21
N LEU A 17 -11.56 15.58 4.83
CA LEU A 17 -10.73 14.68 4.05
C LEU A 17 -10.33 15.29 2.70
N ALA A 18 -11.26 16.04 2.05
CA ALA A 18 -11.00 16.72 0.79
C ALA A 18 -9.96 17.84 0.94
N GLU A 19 -10.02 18.63 2.03
CA GLU A 19 -9.01 19.66 2.33
C GLU A 19 -7.64 19.06 2.64
N MET A 20 -7.60 17.92 3.34
CA MET A 20 -6.35 17.19 3.59
C MET A 20 -5.72 16.71 2.28
N LEU A 21 -6.51 16.16 1.37
CA LEU A 21 -6.04 15.70 0.06
C LEU A 21 -5.56 16.86 -0.81
N CYS A 22 -6.32 17.97 -0.86
CA CYS A 22 -5.95 19.17 -1.60
C CYS A 22 -4.59 19.70 -1.11
N ALA A 23 -4.44 19.88 0.20
CA ALA A 23 -3.18 20.31 0.80
C ALA A 23 -2.01 19.36 0.49
N ALA A 24 -2.24 18.04 0.54
CA ALA A 24 -1.21 17.04 0.23
C ALA A 24 -0.73 17.15 -1.24
N ARG A 25 -1.66 17.35 -2.18
CA ARG A 25 -1.36 17.52 -3.61
C ARG A 25 -0.62 18.83 -3.89
N ASP A 26 -1.05 19.93 -3.27
CA ASP A 26 -0.43 21.24 -3.42
C ASP A 26 1.02 21.25 -2.90
N GLU A 27 1.24 20.70 -1.71
CA GLU A 27 2.57 20.60 -1.11
C GLU A 27 3.49 19.70 -1.95
N TYR A 28 3.01 18.56 -2.47
CA TYR A 28 3.78 17.75 -3.40
C TYR A 28 4.16 18.51 -4.66
N GLY A 29 3.20 19.26 -5.25
CA GLY A 29 3.45 20.09 -6.42
C GLY A 29 4.52 21.17 -6.17
N VAL A 30 4.56 21.75 -4.97
CA VAL A 30 5.60 22.68 -4.55
C VAL A 30 6.96 21.99 -4.43
N GLU A 31 7.03 20.83 -3.77
CA GLU A 31 8.27 20.07 -3.60
C GLU A 31 8.89 19.67 -4.94
N ILE A 32 8.08 19.23 -5.92
CA ILE A 32 8.55 18.87 -7.26
C ILE A 32 9.06 20.10 -8.02
N ARG A 33 8.35 21.23 -7.99
CA ARG A 33 8.79 22.48 -8.65
C ARG A 33 10.11 23.02 -8.09
N LEU A 34 10.35 22.82 -6.80
CA LEU A 34 11.60 23.24 -6.15
C LEU A 34 12.76 22.26 -6.38
N ALA A 35 12.57 21.21 -7.20
CA ALA A 35 13.55 20.17 -7.50
C ALA A 35 14.17 19.52 -6.23
N ARG A 36 13.41 19.42 -5.14
CA ARG A 36 13.87 18.89 -3.84
C ARG A 36 13.78 17.36 -3.78
N GLY A 37 14.38 16.69 -4.79
CA GLY A 37 14.52 15.24 -4.81
C GLY A 37 13.18 14.48 -4.99
N GLY A 38 12.93 13.88 -6.16
CA GLY A 38 11.66 13.21 -6.47
C GLY A 38 11.31 12.07 -5.49
N ALA A 39 12.31 11.31 -5.01
CA ALA A 39 12.09 10.24 -4.04
C ALA A 39 11.62 10.79 -2.68
N GLN A 40 12.20 11.87 -2.19
CA GLN A 40 11.78 12.50 -0.94
C GLN A 40 10.38 13.12 -1.03
N ALA A 41 10.06 13.77 -2.17
CA ALA A 41 8.73 14.30 -2.41
C ALA A 41 7.67 13.17 -2.43
N ALA A 42 7.98 12.05 -3.10
CA ALA A 42 7.10 10.87 -3.12
C ALA A 42 6.90 10.26 -1.71
N GLU A 43 7.96 10.19 -0.90
CA GLU A 43 7.87 9.75 0.48
C GLU A 43 7.01 10.68 1.33
N ASN A 44 7.23 11.99 1.23
CA ASN A 44 6.45 13.01 1.96
C ASN A 44 4.97 12.95 1.55
N TYR A 45 4.68 12.82 0.25
CA TYR A 45 3.32 12.67 -0.24
C TYR A 45 2.68 11.39 0.31
N SER A 46 3.39 10.25 0.26
CA SER A 46 2.90 9.00 0.84
C SER A 46 2.55 9.15 2.32
N ARG A 47 3.37 9.83 3.11
CA ARG A 47 3.10 10.09 4.54
C ARG A 47 1.85 10.96 4.77
N ARG A 48 1.55 11.90 3.85
CA ARG A 48 0.34 12.71 3.91
C ARG A 48 -0.90 11.86 3.61
N ILE A 49 -0.80 10.98 2.61
CA ILE A 49 -1.87 10.03 2.29
C ILE A 49 -2.04 9.00 3.41
N ASP A 50 -0.97 8.53 4.06
CA ASP A 50 -1.05 7.67 5.25
C ASP A 50 -1.98 8.29 6.30
N ARG A 51 -1.80 9.57 6.64
CA ARG A 51 -2.64 10.26 7.64
C ARG A 51 -4.11 10.34 7.24
N LEU A 52 -4.39 10.54 5.95
CA LEU A 52 -5.74 10.55 5.42
C LEU A 52 -6.40 9.17 5.54
N VAL A 53 -5.69 8.12 5.10
CA VAL A 53 -6.15 6.73 5.17
C VAL A 53 -6.37 6.29 6.62
N MET A 54 -5.44 6.63 7.54
CA MET A 54 -5.56 6.33 8.96
C MET A 54 -6.78 7.02 9.61
N ARG A 55 -7.11 8.23 9.18
CA ARG A 55 -8.32 8.94 9.66
C ARG A 55 -9.59 8.26 9.18
N ILE A 56 -9.64 7.82 7.92
CA ILE A 56 -10.77 7.05 7.39
C ILE A 56 -10.91 5.72 8.15
N TYR A 57 -9.78 5.03 8.38
CA TYR A 57 -9.77 3.80 9.18
C TYR A 57 -10.35 4.04 10.59
N ALA A 58 -9.92 5.08 11.28
CA ALA A 58 -10.38 5.40 12.62
C ALA A 58 -11.91 5.60 12.68
N ALA A 59 -12.48 6.27 11.67
CA ALA A 59 -13.93 6.45 11.57
C ALA A 59 -14.69 5.15 11.29
N ALA A 60 -14.07 4.20 10.57
CA ALA A 60 -14.66 2.90 10.23
C ALA A 60 -14.45 1.83 11.31
N SER A 61 -13.45 1.98 12.18
CA SER A 61 -12.92 0.93 13.07
C SER A 61 -13.95 0.29 14.00
N SER A 62 -14.96 1.06 14.45
CA SER A 62 -16.04 0.54 15.32
C SER A 62 -16.95 -0.48 14.62
N GLN A 63 -16.87 -0.62 13.30
CA GLN A 63 -17.70 -1.55 12.53
C GLN A 63 -17.06 -2.93 12.40
N ALA A 64 -15.76 -3.07 12.66
CA ALA A 64 -15.07 -4.35 12.61
C ALA A 64 -15.43 -5.20 13.83
N GLY A 65 -15.81 -6.45 13.60
CA GLY A 65 -16.13 -7.44 14.65
C GLY A 65 -14.89 -8.21 15.13
N THR A 66 -13.82 -8.25 14.33
CA THR A 66 -12.56 -8.95 14.61
C THR A 66 -11.38 -7.98 14.52
N PRO A 67 -10.25 -8.30 15.18
CA PRO A 67 -9.02 -7.50 15.04
C PRO A 67 -8.61 -7.38 13.57
N VAL A 68 -8.31 -6.16 13.12
CA VAL A 68 -7.93 -5.88 11.73
C VAL A 68 -6.70 -5.01 11.67
N ALA A 69 -5.75 -5.37 10.79
CA ALA A 69 -4.61 -4.55 10.42
C ALA A 69 -4.79 -4.01 9.00
N LEU A 70 -4.47 -2.74 8.79
CA LEU A 70 -4.44 -2.12 7.48
C LEU A 70 -2.99 -1.92 7.05
N LEU A 71 -2.66 -2.44 5.87
CA LEU A 71 -1.32 -2.38 5.31
C LEU A 71 -1.35 -1.66 3.95
N ALA A 72 -0.32 -0.88 3.68
CA ALA A 72 0.04 -0.44 2.34
C ALA A 72 0.91 -1.52 1.69
N ILE A 73 0.65 -1.85 0.43
CA ILE A 73 1.41 -2.85 -0.32
C ILE A 73 1.98 -2.27 -1.62
N GLY A 74 2.87 -2.97 -2.29
CA GLY A 74 3.42 -2.55 -3.57
C GLY A 74 4.08 -1.16 -3.54
N GLY A 75 3.77 -0.32 -4.53
CA GLY A 75 4.28 1.05 -4.65
C GLY A 75 3.97 1.92 -3.43
N TYR A 76 2.78 1.80 -2.90
CA TYR A 76 2.35 2.50 -1.70
C TYR A 76 3.08 1.99 -0.45
N GLY A 77 3.29 0.68 -0.36
CA GLY A 77 4.09 0.07 0.71
C GLY A 77 5.51 0.66 0.79
N ARG A 78 6.15 0.87 -0.36
CA ARG A 78 7.48 1.49 -0.48
C ARG A 78 7.52 3.00 -0.27
N ARG A 79 6.37 3.67 -0.06
CA ARG A 79 6.23 5.15 -0.01
C ARG A 79 6.65 5.85 -1.29
N HIS A 80 6.29 5.29 -2.44
CA HIS A 80 6.59 5.84 -3.76
C HIS A 80 5.33 6.35 -4.48
N LEU A 81 4.37 6.94 -3.75
CA LEU A 81 3.19 7.54 -4.37
C LEU A 81 3.54 8.82 -5.12
N CYS A 82 2.94 8.97 -6.28
CA CYS A 82 2.85 10.20 -7.05
C CYS A 82 1.38 10.64 -7.14
N LEU A 83 1.10 11.82 -7.73
CA LEU A 83 -0.26 12.39 -7.77
C LEU A 83 -1.32 11.47 -8.41
N HIS A 84 -0.91 10.65 -9.37
CA HIS A 84 -1.78 9.76 -10.14
C HIS A 84 -1.45 8.27 -9.87
N SER A 85 -0.80 7.98 -8.73
CA SER A 85 -0.58 6.60 -8.33
C SER A 85 -1.84 6.01 -7.71
N ASP A 86 -2.08 4.74 -8.01
CA ASP A 86 -3.05 3.92 -7.30
C ASP A 86 -2.64 3.77 -5.83
N ILE A 87 -3.62 3.60 -4.96
CA ILE A 87 -3.40 3.25 -3.55
C ILE A 87 -3.66 1.75 -3.41
N ASP A 88 -2.60 1.00 -3.13
CA ASP A 88 -2.70 -0.44 -2.92
C ASP A 88 -2.77 -0.76 -1.43
N LEU A 89 -3.90 -1.31 -0.99
CA LEU A 89 -4.19 -1.64 0.40
C LEU A 89 -4.38 -3.15 0.60
N MET A 90 -3.91 -3.66 1.73
CA MET A 90 -4.33 -4.96 2.23
C MET A 90 -5.04 -4.78 3.58
N ILE A 91 -6.28 -5.27 3.65
CA ILE A 91 -7.12 -5.30 4.83
C ILE A 91 -7.04 -6.71 5.38
N LEU A 92 -6.31 -6.86 6.48
CA LEU A 92 -5.96 -8.16 7.05
C LEU A 92 -6.71 -8.40 8.35
N PHE A 93 -7.62 -9.35 8.35
CA PHE A 93 -8.38 -9.75 9.52
C PHE A 93 -7.69 -10.87 10.30
N GLY A 94 -7.68 -10.73 11.62
CA GLY A 94 -7.16 -11.76 12.53
C GLY A 94 -8.12 -12.94 12.74
N GLY A 95 -9.36 -12.83 12.29
CA GLY A 95 -10.43 -13.83 12.39
C GLY A 95 -11.26 -13.93 11.12
N PRO A 96 -12.37 -14.70 11.16
CA PRO A 96 -13.21 -14.92 9.98
C PRO A 96 -13.86 -13.63 9.50
N ILE A 97 -14.01 -13.52 8.17
CA ILE A 97 -14.69 -12.41 7.53
C ILE A 97 -16.19 -12.72 7.50
N ALA A 98 -16.98 -11.87 8.14
CA ALA A 98 -18.44 -11.95 8.21
C ALA A 98 -19.06 -10.59 7.84
N ALA A 99 -20.36 -10.45 8.02
CA ALA A 99 -21.09 -9.22 7.65
C ALA A 99 -20.59 -7.93 8.33
N ALA A 100 -19.97 -8.03 9.51
CA ALA A 100 -19.37 -6.87 10.19
C ALA A 100 -18.12 -6.41 9.45
N GLU A 101 -17.24 -7.35 9.10
CA GLU A 101 -16.01 -7.11 8.34
C GLU A 101 -16.31 -6.55 6.95
N GLU A 102 -17.33 -7.06 6.27
CA GLU A 102 -17.77 -6.49 4.98
C GLU A 102 -18.24 -5.03 5.12
N ARG A 103 -18.98 -4.70 6.19
CA ARG A 103 -19.37 -3.31 6.45
C ARG A 103 -18.16 -2.43 6.70
N PHE A 104 -17.21 -2.89 7.50
CA PHE A 104 -15.96 -2.20 7.74
C PHE A 104 -15.20 -1.93 6.43
N VAL A 105 -15.03 -2.96 5.57
CA VAL A 105 -14.36 -2.81 4.27
C VAL A 105 -15.04 -1.73 3.43
N LYS A 106 -16.36 -1.72 3.35
CA LYS A 106 -17.12 -0.70 2.61
C LYS A 106 -16.93 0.69 3.21
N ALA A 107 -17.01 0.82 4.54
CA ALA A 107 -16.82 2.09 5.24
C ALA A 107 -15.38 2.65 5.08
N LEU A 108 -14.39 1.77 4.89
CA LEU A 108 -13.01 2.17 4.61
C LEU A 108 -12.80 2.59 3.15
N LEU A 109 -13.35 1.84 2.19
CA LEU A 109 -13.05 2.04 0.76
C LEU A 109 -13.89 3.14 0.12
N HIS A 110 -15.18 3.28 0.46
CA HIS A 110 -16.06 4.26 -0.16
C HIS A 110 -15.51 5.70 -0.06
N PRO A 111 -15.07 6.19 1.11
CA PRO A 111 -14.51 7.55 1.20
C PRO A 111 -13.27 7.75 0.33
N LEU A 112 -12.46 6.72 0.09
CA LEU A 112 -11.29 6.81 -0.79
C LEU A 112 -11.73 6.96 -2.26
N TRP A 113 -12.73 6.19 -2.70
CA TRP A 113 -13.30 6.34 -4.04
C TRP A 113 -14.00 7.68 -4.24
N ASP A 114 -14.73 8.16 -3.23
CA ASP A 114 -15.39 9.48 -3.26
C ASP A 114 -14.37 10.63 -3.37
N LEU A 115 -13.16 10.46 -2.84
CA LEU A 115 -12.03 11.37 -3.00
C LEU A 115 -11.32 11.26 -4.36
N GLY A 116 -11.75 10.32 -5.22
CA GLY A 116 -11.21 10.11 -6.55
C GLY A 116 -9.90 9.34 -6.60
N PHE A 117 -9.62 8.49 -5.60
CA PHE A 117 -8.49 7.57 -5.66
C PHE A 117 -8.84 6.31 -6.47
N ASP A 118 -7.89 5.87 -7.29
CA ASP A 118 -7.87 4.50 -7.76
C ASP A 118 -7.31 3.63 -6.63
N VAL A 119 -8.13 2.66 -6.15
CA VAL A 119 -7.78 1.84 -4.98
C VAL A 119 -7.72 0.38 -5.37
N GLY A 120 -6.51 -0.16 -5.46
CA GLY A 120 -6.26 -1.58 -5.42
C GLY A 120 -6.43 -2.09 -3.99
N HIS A 121 -7.20 -3.15 -3.79
CA HIS A 121 -7.35 -3.68 -2.44
C HIS A 121 -7.39 -5.21 -2.41
N GLN A 122 -6.85 -5.75 -1.33
CA GLN A 122 -6.90 -7.15 -0.97
C GLN A 122 -7.55 -7.28 0.41
N VAL A 123 -8.55 -8.15 0.53
CA VAL A 123 -9.16 -8.49 1.81
C VAL A 123 -8.80 -9.93 2.12
N ARG A 124 -8.13 -10.16 3.24
CA ARG A 124 -7.57 -11.46 3.60
C ARG A 124 -7.79 -11.79 5.08
N GLN A 125 -7.89 -13.08 5.37
CA GLN A 125 -7.72 -13.59 6.73
C GLN A 125 -6.26 -13.97 6.95
N LEU A 126 -5.75 -13.73 8.15
CA LEU A 126 -4.37 -14.08 8.49
C LEU A 126 -4.07 -15.59 8.28
N SER A 127 -5.07 -16.44 8.54
CA SER A 127 -4.95 -17.89 8.33
C SER A 127 -4.73 -18.30 6.87
N GLU A 128 -5.20 -17.50 5.90
CA GLU A 128 -5.02 -17.78 4.47
C GLU A 128 -3.57 -17.58 4.04
N LEU A 129 -2.81 -16.77 4.78
CA LEU A 129 -1.42 -16.44 4.48
C LEU A 129 -0.41 -17.45 5.04
N ALA A 130 -0.87 -18.55 5.66
CA ALA A 130 0.01 -19.61 6.15
C ALA A 130 0.83 -20.29 5.02
N GLN A 131 0.36 -20.17 3.78
CA GLN A 131 1.05 -20.63 2.59
C GLN A 131 1.19 -19.49 1.58
N ALA A 132 2.28 -19.49 0.81
CA ALA A 132 2.49 -18.51 -0.25
C ALA A 132 1.58 -18.81 -1.45
N GLU A 133 0.90 -17.79 -1.99
CA GLU A 133 0.06 -17.89 -3.18
C GLU A 133 0.92 -17.88 -4.46
N THR A 134 1.50 -19.02 -4.81
CA THR A 134 2.44 -19.13 -5.95
C THR A 134 1.80 -18.85 -7.31
N ASP A 135 0.49 -18.99 -7.41
CA ASP A 135 -0.27 -18.74 -8.65
C ASP A 135 -0.48 -17.24 -8.93
N ASN A 136 -0.14 -16.37 -7.96
CA ASN A 136 -0.26 -14.92 -8.11
C ASN A 136 1.08 -14.22 -7.84
N PRO A 137 2.01 -14.21 -8.82
CA PRO A 137 3.34 -13.63 -8.62
C PRO A 137 3.31 -12.12 -8.32
N GLY A 138 2.32 -11.39 -8.87
CA GLY A 138 2.13 -9.97 -8.58
C GLY A 138 1.78 -9.72 -7.12
N PHE A 139 0.92 -10.55 -6.54
CA PHE A 139 0.55 -10.47 -5.13
C PHE A 139 1.73 -10.80 -4.22
N LEU A 140 2.50 -11.86 -4.52
CA LEU A 140 3.70 -12.21 -3.76
C LEU A 140 4.67 -11.03 -3.62
N VAL A 141 4.97 -10.37 -4.74
CA VAL A 141 5.88 -9.21 -4.76
C VAL A 141 5.25 -8.01 -4.03
N ALA A 142 3.96 -7.74 -4.24
CA ALA A 142 3.27 -6.63 -3.57
C ALA A 142 3.24 -6.81 -2.05
N VAL A 143 3.01 -8.04 -1.56
CA VAL A 143 3.05 -8.39 -0.13
C VAL A 143 4.47 -8.29 0.42
N GLY A 144 5.48 -8.66 -0.36
CA GLY A 144 6.90 -8.48 -0.02
C GLY A 144 7.28 -7.02 0.30
N ASP A 145 6.56 -6.05 -0.28
CA ASP A 145 6.73 -4.61 -0.04
C ASP A 145 5.72 -4.04 0.99
N SER A 146 5.03 -4.90 1.74
CA SER A 146 4.00 -4.47 2.68
C SER A 146 4.53 -3.57 3.79
N ARG A 147 3.70 -2.65 4.28
CA ARG A 147 3.99 -1.74 5.38
C ARG A 147 2.74 -1.53 6.23
N PHE A 148 2.90 -1.60 7.54
CA PHE A 148 1.82 -1.30 8.48
C PHE A 148 1.40 0.17 8.39
N LEU A 149 0.11 0.42 8.31
CA LEU A 149 -0.49 1.74 8.38
C LEU A 149 -1.12 1.98 9.74
N THR A 150 -2.06 1.13 10.14
CA THR A 150 -2.83 1.26 11.38
C THR A 150 -3.60 -0.03 11.69
N GLY A 151 -4.20 -0.10 12.86
CA GLY A 151 -5.06 -1.20 13.28
C GLY A 151 -4.40 -2.07 14.34
N ASP A 152 -4.70 -3.36 14.34
CA ASP A 152 -4.21 -4.31 15.33
C ASP A 152 -2.76 -4.68 15.06
N ALA A 153 -1.86 -4.25 15.96
CA ALA A 153 -0.43 -4.53 15.85
C ALA A 153 -0.13 -6.04 15.97
N GLY A 154 -0.88 -6.79 16.76
CA GLY A 154 -0.67 -8.23 16.93
C GLY A 154 -1.04 -9.02 15.69
N VAL A 155 -2.04 -8.56 14.92
CA VAL A 155 -2.35 -9.15 13.59
C VAL A 155 -1.20 -8.86 12.64
N PHE A 156 -0.67 -7.63 12.62
CA PHE A 156 0.46 -7.26 11.78
C PHE A 156 1.74 -8.02 12.15
N GLU A 157 2.10 -8.15 13.43
CA GLU A 157 3.30 -8.86 13.87
C GLU A 157 3.29 -10.33 13.46
N ARG A 158 2.13 -11.00 13.56
CA ARG A 158 1.97 -12.36 13.07
C ARG A 158 2.12 -12.46 11.56
N PHE A 159 1.55 -11.52 10.83
CA PHE A 159 1.73 -11.41 9.39
C PHE A 159 3.20 -11.18 9.01
N ASP A 160 3.88 -10.24 9.66
CA ASP A 160 5.27 -9.91 9.38
C ASP A 160 6.19 -11.12 9.64
N THR A 161 5.91 -11.87 10.70
CA THR A 161 6.62 -13.13 10.99
C THR A 161 6.40 -14.17 9.90
N LEU A 162 5.17 -14.34 9.41
CA LEU A 162 4.83 -15.30 8.35
C LEU A 162 5.52 -14.95 7.03
N VAL A 163 5.49 -13.69 6.64
CA VAL A 163 5.96 -13.23 5.32
C VAL A 163 7.45 -12.90 5.31
N HIS A 164 7.94 -12.21 6.33
CA HIS A 164 9.30 -11.67 6.37
C HIS A 164 10.22 -12.35 7.39
N GLY A 165 9.69 -13.22 8.24
CA GLY A 165 10.46 -13.93 9.25
C GLY A 165 11.60 -14.77 8.67
N PRO A 166 12.58 -15.20 9.49
CA PRO A 166 13.73 -15.99 9.02
C PRO A 166 13.33 -17.33 8.42
N GLU A 167 12.28 -17.96 8.93
CA GLU A 167 11.73 -19.25 8.47
C GLU A 167 10.54 -19.09 7.50
N SER A 168 10.39 -17.91 6.88
CA SER A 168 9.25 -17.61 6.00
C SER A 168 9.23 -18.51 4.76
N VAL A 169 8.12 -19.18 4.56
CA VAL A 169 7.81 -19.94 3.33
C VAL A 169 7.53 -19.04 2.13
N TRP A 170 7.36 -17.73 2.34
CA TRP A 170 7.10 -16.73 1.30
C TRP A 170 8.35 -16.27 0.58
N ARG A 171 9.53 -16.33 1.25
CA ARG A 171 10.77 -15.73 0.72
C ARG A 171 11.15 -16.28 -0.64
N GLN A 172 11.29 -17.60 -0.77
CA GLN A 172 11.73 -18.23 -2.01
C GLN A 172 10.71 -18.00 -3.14
N PRO A 173 9.41 -18.27 -2.98
CA PRO A 173 8.41 -17.98 -4.02
C PRO A 173 8.37 -16.50 -4.42
N THR A 174 8.53 -15.56 -3.48
CA THR A 174 8.54 -14.13 -3.79
C THR A 174 9.75 -13.73 -4.63
N VAL A 175 10.92 -14.29 -4.33
CA VAL A 175 12.14 -14.06 -5.14
C VAL A 175 11.95 -14.62 -6.55
N GLU A 176 11.44 -15.83 -6.69
CA GLU A 176 11.17 -16.44 -8.00
C GLU A 176 10.15 -15.65 -8.81
N ALA A 177 9.05 -15.22 -8.17
CA ALA A 177 8.05 -14.36 -8.77
C ALA A 177 8.63 -13.02 -9.25
N LEU A 178 9.49 -12.40 -8.44
CA LEU A 178 10.15 -11.15 -8.77
C LEU A 178 11.01 -11.29 -10.03
N PHE A 179 11.86 -12.33 -10.11
CA PHE A 179 12.67 -12.58 -11.29
C PHE A 179 11.83 -12.91 -12.52
N GLY A 180 10.75 -13.69 -12.36
CA GLY A 180 9.82 -14.00 -13.45
C GLY A 180 9.18 -12.74 -14.03
N LEU A 181 8.64 -11.87 -13.18
CA LEU A 181 8.01 -10.60 -13.58
C LEU A 181 9.02 -9.64 -14.26
N VAL A 182 10.26 -9.56 -13.77
CA VAL A 182 11.32 -8.77 -14.40
C VAL A 182 11.64 -9.32 -15.79
N ALA A 183 11.85 -10.63 -15.91
CA ALA A 183 12.17 -11.27 -17.18
C ALA A 183 11.04 -11.13 -18.21
N GLU A 184 9.78 -11.25 -17.80
CA GLU A 184 8.62 -11.05 -18.66
C GLU A 184 8.52 -9.62 -19.16
N ARG A 185 8.68 -8.64 -18.27
CA ARG A 185 8.69 -7.23 -18.62
C ARG A 185 9.81 -6.91 -19.60
N HIS A 186 11.04 -7.37 -19.36
CA HIS A 186 12.17 -7.14 -20.28
C HIS A 186 11.93 -7.76 -21.66
N ARG A 187 11.28 -8.93 -21.74
CA ARG A 187 10.90 -9.54 -23.03
C ARG A 187 9.90 -8.68 -23.80
N HIS A 188 8.96 -8.03 -23.11
CA HIS A 188 7.99 -7.11 -23.74
C HIS A 188 8.68 -5.93 -24.45
N PHE A 189 9.84 -5.50 -23.96
CA PHE A 189 10.68 -4.45 -24.55
C PHE A 189 11.81 -5.03 -25.45
N ASN A 190 11.70 -6.27 -25.93
CA ASN A 190 12.75 -6.96 -26.70
C ASN A 190 14.11 -6.98 -26.00
N ALA A 191 14.14 -6.94 -24.68
CA ALA A 191 15.33 -6.90 -23.83
C ALA A 191 16.34 -5.80 -24.24
N THR A 192 15.89 -4.68 -24.80
CA THR A 192 16.72 -3.56 -25.20
C THR A 192 16.39 -2.28 -24.41
N ILE A 193 17.44 -1.52 -24.12
CA ILE A 193 17.32 -0.16 -23.53
C ILE A 193 17.16 0.93 -24.62
N TYR A 194 17.35 0.56 -25.89
CA TYR A 194 17.26 1.49 -27.03
C TYR A 194 15.80 1.62 -27.47
N GLN A 195 15.09 2.59 -26.90
CA GLN A 195 13.72 2.94 -27.22
C GLN A 195 13.67 4.34 -27.82
N LEU A 196 12.83 4.56 -28.84
CA LEU A 196 12.60 5.91 -29.40
C LEU A 196 11.95 6.84 -28.37
N GLU A 197 11.02 6.28 -27.60
CA GLU A 197 10.38 6.94 -26.46
C GLU A 197 10.54 6.00 -25.25
N PRO A 198 11.55 6.22 -24.41
CA PRO A 198 11.81 5.32 -23.28
C PRO A 198 10.71 5.44 -22.22
N ASP A 199 10.11 4.30 -21.85
CA ASP A 199 9.20 4.22 -20.71
C ASP A 199 10.03 4.26 -19.42
N VAL A 200 9.95 5.37 -18.71
CA VAL A 200 10.70 5.61 -17.45
C VAL A 200 10.25 4.71 -16.29
N LYS A 201 9.11 4.02 -16.42
CA LYS A 201 8.56 3.12 -15.41
C LYS A 201 8.84 1.66 -15.74
N GLU A 202 8.55 1.23 -16.97
CA GLU A 202 8.48 -0.18 -17.34
C GLU A 202 9.69 -0.69 -18.14
N ALA A 203 10.39 0.19 -18.88
CA ALA A 203 11.52 -0.23 -19.71
C ALA A 203 12.66 -0.86 -18.89
N PRO A 204 13.50 -1.71 -19.51
CA PRO A 204 14.71 -2.23 -18.87
C PRO A 204 15.60 -1.11 -18.34
N GLY A 205 16.01 -1.19 -17.07
CA GLY A 205 16.78 -0.16 -16.36
C GLY A 205 15.91 0.98 -15.77
N ALA A 206 14.58 0.97 -15.96
CA ALA A 206 13.68 1.98 -15.46
C ALA A 206 13.28 1.77 -13.97
N LEU A 207 12.31 2.55 -13.48
CA LEU A 207 11.93 2.59 -12.05
C LEU A 207 11.50 1.24 -11.48
N ARG A 208 10.87 0.36 -12.27
CA ARG A 208 10.49 -0.98 -11.80
C ARG A 208 11.69 -1.90 -11.58
N ASP A 209 12.79 -1.72 -12.30
CA ASP A 209 14.02 -2.50 -12.06
C ASP A 209 14.69 -2.04 -10.76
N VAL A 210 14.73 -0.73 -10.52
CA VAL A 210 15.21 -0.18 -9.23
C VAL A 210 14.35 -0.69 -8.06
N ALA A 211 13.03 -0.73 -8.24
CA ALA A 211 12.13 -1.28 -7.24
C ALA A 211 12.39 -2.78 -7.00
N ALA A 212 12.56 -3.56 -8.07
CA ALA A 212 12.83 -5.00 -7.99
C ALA A 212 14.15 -5.29 -7.23
N ILE A 213 15.21 -4.53 -7.50
CA ILE A 213 16.48 -4.65 -6.77
C ILE A 213 16.29 -4.36 -5.28
N ARG A 214 15.54 -3.30 -4.93
CA ARG A 214 15.27 -2.95 -3.53
C ARG A 214 14.48 -4.04 -2.81
N THR A 215 13.44 -4.57 -3.44
CA THR A 215 12.65 -5.67 -2.91
C THR A 215 13.50 -6.92 -2.72
N PHE A 216 14.34 -7.28 -3.71
CA PHE A 216 15.28 -8.40 -3.61
C PHE A 216 16.24 -8.25 -2.43
N VAL A 217 16.86 -7.07 -2.28
CA VAL A 217 17.77 -6.79 -1.16
C VAL A 217 17.04 -6.91 0.18
N ALA A 218 15.83 -6.37 0.30
CA ALA A 218 15.03 -6.45 1.51
C ALA A 218 14.64 -7.90 1.88
N LEU A 219 14.40 -8.75 0.89
CA LEU A 219 14.07 -10.17 1.09
C LEU A 219 15.30 -11.02 1.47
N THR A 220 16.49 -10.65 1.00
CA THR A 220 17.71 -11.46 1.15
C THR A 220 18.60 -11.02 2.30
N GLN A 221 18.44 -9.80 2.82
CA GLN A 221 19.19 -9.30 3.97
C GLN A 221 18.31 -9.35 5.24
N PRO A 222 18.40 -10.40 6.07
CA PRO A 222 17.68 -10.46 7.33
C PRO A 222 18.27 -9.43 8.29
N GLY A 223 17.47 -8.49 8.77
CA GLY A 223 17.87 -7.54 9.82
C GLY A 223 17.49 -6.07 9.63
N THR A 224 16.92 -5.67 8.49
CA THR A 224 16.23 -4.38 8.41
C THR A 224 14.86 -4.52 9.04
N ALA A 225 14.80 -4.45 10.37
CA ALA A 225 13.56 -4.47 11.12
C ALA A 225 12.59 -3.43 10.53
N ARG A 226 11.48 -3.92 9.95
CA ARG A 226 10.33 -3.09 9.57
C ARG A 226 9.63 -2.72 10.87
N SER A 227 10.14 -1.67 11.55
CA SER A 227 9.61 -1.23 12.83
C SER A 227 8.13 -0.86 12.71
N VAL A 228 7.30 -1.47 13.54
CA VAL A 228 6.00 -0.92 13.90
C VAL A 228 6.25 0.48 14.45
N PRO A 229 5.68 1.56 13.90
CA PRO A 229 5.80 2.86 14.50
C PRO A 229 5.21 2.76 15.92
N ALA A 230 5.96 3.21 16.92
CA ALA A 230 5.43 3.31 18.27
C ALA A 230 4.14 4.13 18.21
N THR A 231 3.03 3.54 18.63
CA THR A 231 1.75 4.22 18.79
C THR A 231 1.93 5.26 19.90
N SER A 232 1.91 6.54 19.49
CA SER A 232 1.82 7.68 20.41
C SER A 232 0.37 8.03 20.61
#